data_cad7f71de678478154777564ffab2a09
#
_entry.id   cad7f71de678478154777564ffab2a09
#
_cell.length_a   1.000
_cell.length_b   1.000
_cell.length_c   1.000
_cell.angle_alpha   90.00
_cell.angle_beta   90.00
_cell.angle_gamma   90.00
#
_symmetry.space_group_name_H-M   'P 1'
#
loop_
_entity.id
_entity.type
_entity.pdbx_description
1 polymer ?
#
loop_
_entity_poly.entity_id
_entity_poly.type
_entity_poly.pdbx_seq_one_letter_code
_entity_poly.pdbx_strand_id
1 'polypeptide(L)'
;YFVNTLIGIGLIPTFLIIWYSVSPDWISRNIISRLVSHDTKVFIRKNFIEKNFQKHVNTIDQNQFINLGFKKLELGFDYNDAKNLNHNVYQDLSHIDIWNDNLILASSEGNFFYFKNNDIANFVNKKIKIESNLKNLHLINKEVGFSVKDILIDKNYIYISYVELKNDDCISLIIERAEIDLKYLEFKKFFIPKECVKKSETLRNLLHPGQAGGRISSFGENKILFSTGNFRAADVSQRNDSIYGKILEIDKMSGSYEILSKGHRNPQGLYSDDKIILSTEHGPYGGDEINLIKKNGNYGFPLASYGEPYSHNKSDKKFTFKKNHDGFNEPIFSFVPSIGISQIIKLPNSFNPKWENNYLLSSLAGNSIYRIKF
;
A
#
# COMPACT_ATOMS: atom_id res chain seq x y z
N TYR A 1 16.59 41.18 -21.00
CA TYR A 1 18.02 40.88 -21.25
C TYR A 1 18.65 40.17 -20.04
N PHE A 2 18.52 40.76 -18.84
CA PHE A 2 19.11 40.21 -17.61
C PHE A 2 18.57 38.81 -17.23
N VAL A 3 17.28 38.60 -17.40
CA VAL A 3 16.63 37.30 -17.13
C VAL A 3 17.09 36.21 -18.10
N ASN A 4 17.25 36.54 -19.38
CA ASN A 4 17.76 35.61 -20.38
C ASN A 4 19.23 35.24 -20.15
N THR A 5 20.02 36.13 -19.63
CA THR A 5 21.44 35.89 -19.28
C THR A 5 21.54 34.98 -18.06
N LEU A 6 20.68 35.15 -17.06
CA LEU A 6 20.61 34.27 -15.88
C LEU A 6 20.14 32.85 -16.22
N ILE A 7 19.24 32.68 -17.18
CA ILE A 7 18.84 31.38 -17.71
C ILE A 7 20.02 30.66 -18.39
N GLY A 8 20.82 31.43 -19.14
CA GLY A 8 21.99 30.88 -19.84
C GLY A 8 23.13 30.44 -18.95
N ILE A 9 23.25 30.94 -17.71
CA ILE A 9 24.33 30.59 -16.76
C ILE A 9 23.91 29.53 -15.73
N GLY A 10 22.70 28.97 -15.82
CA GLY A 10 22.25 27.94 -14.91
C GLY A 10 21.93 28.40 -13.48
N LEU A 11 21.97 29.71 -13.19
CA LEU A 11 21.71 30.23 -11.84
C LEU A 11 20.23 30.15 -11.47
N ILE A 12 19.32 30.31 -12.42
CA ILE A 12 17.86 30.18 -12.14
C ILE A 12 17.48 28.76 -11.73
N PRO A 13 17.92 27.69 -12.44
CA PRO A 13 17.70 26.33 -11.96
C PRO A 13 18.25 26.06 -10.57
N THR A 14 19.45 26.54 -10.28
CA THR A 14 20.09 26.37 -8.97
C THR A 14 19.33 27.10 -7.87
N PHE A 15 18.88 28.32 -8.11
CA PHE A 15 18.07 29.09 -7.17
C PHE A 15 16.70 28.46 -6.93
N LEU A 16 16.05 27.96 -7.98
CA LEU A 16 14.78 27.24 -7.87
C LEU A 16 14.92 25.92 -7.10
N ILE A 17 16.05 25.22 -7.25
CA ILE A 17 16.36 23.99 -6.51
C ILE A 17 16.56 24.31 -5.02
N ILE A 18 17.34 25.34 -4.70
CA ILE A 18 17.59 25.77 -3.31
C ILE A 18 16.28 26.25 -2.68
N TRP A 19 15.53 27.06 -3.38
CA TRP A 19 14.24 27.58 -2.88
C TRP A 19 13.21 26.47 -2.68
N TYR A 20 13.14 25.50 -3.59
CA TYR A 20 12.27 24.31 -3.43
C TYR A 20 12.68 23.46 -2.22
N SER A 21 13.97 23.37 -1.92
CA SER A 21 14.49 22.58 -0.80
C SER A 21 14.30 23.24 0.56
N VAL A 22 14.26 24.58 0.60
CA VAL A 22 14.28 25.37 1.84
C VAL A 22 12.92 25.99 2.17
N SER A 23 12.06 26.20 1.16
CA SER A 23 10.77 26.86 1.37
C SER A 23 9.67 25.87 1.76
N PRO A 24 9.09 26.01 2.97
CA PRO A 24 7.95 25.18 3.38
C PRO A 24 6.61 25.61 2.76
N ASP A 25 6.57 26.72 2.03
CA ASP A 25 5.34 27.35 1.59
C ASP A 25 4.65 26.68 0.40
N TRP A 26 3.33 26.54 0.51
CA TRP A 26 2.42 26.00 -0.50
C TRP A 26 2.56 26.65 -1.88
N ILE A 27 2.78 27.96 -1.94
CA ILE A 27 2.87 28.74 -3.20
C ILE A 27 4.08 28.31 -4.03
N SER A 28 5.24 28.18 -3.39
CA SER A 28 6.47 27.78 -4.07
C SER A 28 6.42 26.34 -4.58
N ARG A 29 5.85 25.43 -3.81
CA ARG A 29 5.73 24.02 -4.21
C ARG A 29 4.76 23.81 -5.36
N ASN A 30 3.61 24.50 -5.39
CA ASN A 30 2.63 24.33 -6.45
C ASN A 30 3.02 25.07 -7.75
N ILE A 31 3.60 26.24 -7.67
CA ILE A 31 4.05 26.98 -8.85
C ILE A 31 5.29 26.31 -9.47
N ILE A 32 6.30 25.99 -8.68
CA ILE A 32 7.51 25.33 -9.15
C ILE A 32 7.19 23.91 -9.65
N SER A 33 6.28 23.18 -8.98
CA SER A 33 5.90 21.84 -9.43
C SER A 33 5.19 21.81 -10.79
N ARG A 34 4.59 22.94 -11.21
CA ARG A 34 3.99 23.07 -12.55
C ARG A 34 5.01 23.51 -13.61
N LEU A 35 6.05 24.23 -13.21
CA LEU A 35 7.07 24.76 -14.09
C LEU A 35 8.25 23.79 -14.32
N VAL A 36 8.42 22.83 -13.45
CA VAL A 36 9.55 21.88 -13.50
C VAL A 36 9.08 20.56 -14.07
N SER A 37 9.77 20.05 -15.08
CA SER A 37 9.46 18.77 -15.72
C SER A 37 9.53 17.59 -14.72
N HIS A 38 8.83 16.50 -15.04
CA HIS A 38 8.88 15.29 -14.22
C HIS A 38 10.33 14.78 -14.02
N ASP A 39 11.11 14.75 -15.08
CA ASP A 39 12.52 14.30 -15.06
C ASP A 39 13.40 15.17 -14.18
N THR A 40 13.18 16.48 -14.21
CA THR A 40 13.89 17.42 -13.33
C THR A 40 13.50 17.21 -11.86
N LYS A 41 12.23 16.91 -11.56
CA LYS A 41 11.81 16.56 -10.19
C LYS A 41 12.47 15.27 -9.71
N VAL A 42 12.53 14.26 -10.58
CA VAL A 42 13.21 12.99 -10.29
C VAL A 42 14.69 13.22 -10.07
N PHE A 43 15.35 14.05 -10.90
CA PHE A 43 16.74 14.41 -10.75
C PHE A 43 17.03 15.14 -9.42
N ILE A 44 16.21 16.14 -9.06
CA ILE A 44 16.32 16.87 -7.80
C ILE A 44 16.14 15.91 -6.62
N ARG A 45 15.13 15.05 -6.67
CA ARG A 45 14.87 14.06 -5.65
C ARG A 45 16.07 13.13 -5.44
N LYS A 46 16.57 12.51 -6.52
CA LYS A 46 17.73 11.61 -6.45
C LYS A 46 19.00 12.27 -5.96
N ASN A 47 19.29 13.46 -6.40
CA ASN A 47 20.60 14.07 -6.15
C ASN A 47 20.68 14.94 -4.90
N PHE A 48 19.56 15.53 -4.46
CA PHE A 48 19.56 16.48 -3.35
C PHE A 48 18.75 15.99 -2.15
N ILE A 49 17.63 15.34 -2.39
CA ILE A 49 16.76 14.88 -1.29
C ILE A 49 17.21 13.50 -0.80
N GLU A 50 17.43 12.55 -1.69
CA GLU A 50 17.87 11.21 -1.33
C GLU A 50 19.31 11.18 -0.77
N LYS A 51 20.22 12.06 -1.22
CA LYS A 51 21.55 12.18 -0.63
C LYS A 51 21.54 12.66 0.83
N ASN A 52 20.62 13.55 1.17
CA ASN A 52 20.42 13.96 2.56
C ASN A 52 19.73 12.88 3.40
N PHE A 53 18.95 12.03 2.77
CA PHE A 53 18.30 10.87 3.38
C PHE A 53 19.29 9.76 3.72
N GLN A 54 20.31 9.56 2.88
CA GLN A 54 21.36 8.55 3.11
C GLN A 54 22.21 8.78 4.36
N LYS A 55 22.12 9.95 5.01
CA LYS A 55 22.80 10.18 6.29
C LYS A 55 22.26 9.35 7.45
N HIS A 56 21.07 8.80 7.34
CA HIS A 56 20.47 7.94 8.35
C HIS A 56 20.38 6.46 7.93
N VAL A 57 20.68 6.13 6.69
CA VAL A 57 20.81 4.75 6.25
C VAL A 57 22.26 4.35 6.47
N ASN A 58 22.51 3.44 7.41
CA ASN A 58 23.84 2.82 7.56
C ASN A 58 24.28 2.30 6.20
N THR A 59 25.47 2.70 5.78
CA THR A 59 26.11 2.24 4.54
C THR A 59 26.03 0.73 4.48
N ILE A 60 25.32 0.23 3.49
CA ILE A 60 25.24 -1.20 3.22
C ILE A 60 26.66 -1.67 2.94
N ASP A 61 27.14 -2.66 3.71
CA ASP A 61 28.40 -3.31 3.44
C ASP A 61 28.42 -3.80 1.98
N GLN A 62 29.39 -3.35 1.20
CA GLN A 62 29.52 -3.69 -0.22
C GLN A 62 29.58 -5.22 -0.44
N ASN A 63 30.05 -5.98 0.53
CA ASN A 63 30.05 -7.45 0.50
C ASN A 63 28.66 -8.10 0.49
N GLN A 64 27.60 -7.32 0.72
CA GLN A 64 26.21 -7.80 0.68
C GLN A 64 25.52 -7.56 -0.67
N PHE A 65 26.20 -6.98 -1.65
CA PHE A 65 25.64 -6.88 -2.99
C PHE A 65 25.62 -8.24 -3.68
N ILE A 66 24.52 -8.52 -4.35
CA ILE A 66 24.35 -9.66 -5.25
C ILE A 66 23.93 -9.14 -6.62
N ASN A 67 24.38 -9.82 -7.66
CA ASN A 67 23.89 -9.56 -9.02
C ASN A 67 22.52 -10.21 -9.16
N LEU A 68 21.47 -9.39 -9.29
CA LEU A 68 20.12 -9.83 -9.60
C LEU A 68 19.92 -9.72 -11.11
N GLY A 69 19.82 -10.87 -11.80
CA GLY A 69 19.34 -10.90 -13.16
C GLY A 69 17.82 -10.73 -13.17
N PHE A 70 17.33 -9.63 -13.77
CA PHE A 70 15.90 -9.44 -13.97
C PHE A 70 15.51 -9.89 -15.36
N LYS A 71 14.49 -10.74 -15.44
CA LYS A 71 13.82 -11.06 -16.68
C LYS A 71 12.38 -10.58 -16.59
N LYS A 72 11.87 -9.95 -17.65
CA LYS A 72 10.50 -9.47 -17.73
C LYS A 72 9.63 -10.54 -18.37
N LEU A 73 8.62 -11.02 -17.66
CA LEU A 73 7.53 -11.79 -18.21
C LEU A 73 6.30 -10.89 -18.34
N GLU A 74 5.83 -10.65 -19.54
CA GLU A 74 4.59 -9.90 -19.78
C GLU A 74 3.40 -10.86 -19.69
N LEU A 75 2.64 -10.71 -18.61
CA LEU A 75 1.37 -11.39 -18.42
C LEU A 75 0.29 -10.53 -19.10
N GLY A 76 0.11 -10.70 -20.41
CA GLY A 76 -0.89 -9.94 -21.17
C GLY A 76 -2.30 -10.18 -20.62
N PHE A 77 -2.94 -9.11 -20.15
CA PHE A 77 -4.36 -9.10 -19.82
C PHE A 77 -5.11 -8.35 -20.93
N ASP A 78 -6.22 -8.91 -21.39
CA ASP A 78 -7.09 -8.19 -22.33
C ASP A 78 -7.91 -7.16 -21.54
N TYR A 79 -7.42 -5.92 -21.53
CA TYR A 79 -8.10 -4.78 -20.92
C TYR A 79 -9.15 -4.14 -21.84
N ASN A 80 -9.72 -4.90 -22.77
CA ASN A 80 -10.65 -4.32 -23.75
C ASN A 80 -11.90 -3.68 -23.14
N ASP A 81 -12.29 -4.08 -21.91
CA ASP A 81 -13.42 -3.49 -21.20
C ASP A 81 -13.07 -2.23 -20.40
N ALA A 82 -11.79 -1.99 -20.12
CA ALA A 82 -11.33 -0.84 -19.31
C ALA A 82 -11.29 0.48 -20.09
N LYS A 83 -11.26 0.46 -21.43
CA LYS A 83 -11.17 1.66 -22.26
C LYS A 83 -12.36 2.61 -22.17
N ASN A 84 -13.50 2.15 -21.64
CA ASN A 84 -14.72 2.95 -21.51
C ASN A 84 -14.91 3.59 -20.13
N LEU A 85 -14.00 3.34 -19.19
CA LEU A 85 -14.04 3.94 -17.86
C LEU A 85 -13.03 5.07 -17.80
N ASN A 86 -13.50 6.30 -17.79
CA ASN A 86 -12.72 7.54 -17.64
C ASN A 86 -11.96 7.64 -16.30
N HIS A 87 -11.46 6.56 -15.72
CA HIS A 87 -10.88 6.55 -14.38
C HIS A 87 -9.53 5.86 -14.27
N ASN A 88 -8.54 6.71 -14.04
CA ASN A 88 -7.43 6.67 -13.07
C ASN A 88 -6.71 5.34 -12.80
N VAL A 89 -5.43 5.44 -12.94
CA VAL A 89 -4.20 4.83 -12.39
C VAL A 89 -4.28 3.48 -11.63
N TYR A 90 -5.44 3.04 -11.18
CA TYR A 90 -5.59 1.86 -10.32
C TYR A 90 -6.16 0.62 -11.02
N GLN A 91 -6.49 0.71 -12.29
CA GLN A 91 -7.15 -0.38 -13.04
C GLN A 91 -6.23 -1.55 -13.34
N ASP A 92 -4.90 -1.33 -13.26
CA ASP A 92 -3.88 -2.31 -13.63
C ASP A 92 -3.27 -3.05 -12.43
N LEU A 93 -3.88 -2.91 -11.23
CA LEU A 93 -3.37 -3.59 -10.05
C LEU A 93 -3.76 -5.07 -10.07
N SER A 94 -2.81 -5.90 -9.68
CA SER A 94 -3.01 -7.33 -9.49
C SER A 94 -2.40 -7.75 -8.16
N HIS A 95 -3.00 -8.77 -7.57
CA HIS A 95 -2.55 -9.39 -6.34
C HIS A 95 -2.16 -10.82 -6.64
N ILE A 96 -1.07 -11.27 -6.05
CA ILE A 96 -0.52 -12.60 -6.32
C ILE A 96 -0.24 -13.32 -5.02
N ASP A 97 -0.43 -14.64 -5.04
CA ASP A 97 0.02 -15.52 -3.97
C ASP A 97 0.34 -16.91 -4.53
N ILE A 98 0.97 -17.77 -3.73
CA ILE A 98 1.48 -19.07 -4.15
C ILE A 98 0.64 -20.19 -3.56
N TRP A 99 0.21 -21.12 -4.42
CA TRP A 99 -0.46 -22.35 -4.05
C TRP A 99 0.25 -23.57 -4.65
N ASN A 100 0.75 -24.47 -3.79
CA ASN A 100 1.48 -25.66 -4.23
C ASN A 100 2.58 -25.32 -5.27
N ASP A 101 3.45 -24.37 -4.93
CA ASP A 101 4.53 -23.84 -5.76
C ASP A 101 4.10 -23.17 -7.08
N ASN A 102 2.81 -22.98 -7.30
CA ASN A 102 2.29 -22.29 -8.48
C ASN A 102 1.71 -20.93 -8.10
N LEU A 103 1.60 -20.03 -9.07
CA LEU A 103 1.12 -18.68 -8.85
C LEU A 103 -0.38 -18.58 -9.12
N ILE A 104 -1.12 -18.03 -8.18
CA ILE A 104 -2.47 -17.53 -8.40
C ILE A 104 -2.43 -16.01 -8.41
N LEU A 105 -3.10 -15.43 -9.40
CA LEU A 105 -3.21 -14.00 -9.57
C LEU A 105 -4.69 -13.60 -9.58
N ALA A 106 -5.03 -12.56 -8.82
CA ALA A 106 -6.32 -11.88 -8.89
C ALA A 106 -6.11 -10.47 -9.45
N SER A 107 -6.86 -10.10 -10.49
CA SER A 107 -6.90 -8.71 -10.95
C SER A 107 -7.72 -7.84 -10.00
N SER A 108 -7.55 -6.53 -10.10
CA SER A 108 -8.36 -5.55 -9.35
C SER A 108 -9.87 -5.66 -9.63
N GLU A 109 -10.24 -6.31 -10.71
CA GLU A 109 -11.63 -6.54 -11.14
C GLU A 109 -12.22 -7.86 -10.63
N GLY A 110 -11.42 -8.67 -9.92
CA GLY A 110 -11.85 -9.98 -9.43
C GLY A 110 -11.76 -11.12 -10.45
N ASN A 111 -10.95 -10.97 -11.50
CA ASN A 111 -10.61 -12.07 -12.41
C ASN A 111 -9.43 -12.86 -11.85
N PHE A 112 -9.51 -14.19 -11.91
CA PHE A 112 -8.49 -15.08 -11.39
C PHE A 112 -7.75 -15.82 -12.48
N PHE A 113 -6.44 -15.97 -12.31
CA PHE A 113 -5.57 -16.69 -13.21
C PHE A 113 -4.58 -17.57 -12.44
N TYR A 114 -4.31 -18.73 -13.01
CA TYR A 114 -3.34 -19.68 -12.51
C TYR A 114 -2.17 -19.83 -13.46
N PHE A 115 -0.96 -19.85 -12.93
CA PHE A 115 0.27 -20.04 -13.68
C PHE A 115 1.07 -21.16 -13.04
N LYS A 116 1.47 -22.13 -13.83
CA LYS A 116 2.37 -23.19 -13.36
C LYS A 116 3.78 -22.64 -13.15
N ASN A 117 4.40 -23.01 -12.06
CA ASN A 117 5.76 -22.57 -11.72
C ASN A 117 6.77 -22.86 -12.86
N ASN A 118 6.66 -24.05 -13.47
CA ASN A 118 7.51 -24.41 -14.61
C ASN A 118 7.34 -23.49 -15.83
N ASP A 119 6.12 -23.04 -16.11
CA ASP A 119 5.86 -22.10 -17.20
C ASP A 119 6.47 -20.73 -16.88
N ILE A 120 6.33 -20.26 -15.63
CA ILE A 120 6.95 -19.01 -15.16
C ILE A 120 8.47 -19.10 -15.24
N ALA A 121 9.06 -20.18 -14.74
CA ALA A 121 10.52 -20.38 -14.74
C ALA A 121 11.10 -20.39 -16.16
N ASN A 122 10.34 -20.86 -17.14
CA ASN A 122 10.73 -20.89 -18.55
C ASN A 122 10.24 -19.67 -19.34
N PHE A 123 9.69 -18.65 -18.68
CA PHE A 123 9.14 -17.43 -19.31
C PHE A 123 8.03 -17.71 -20.35
N VAL A 124 7.26 -18.76 -20.12
CA VAL A 124 6.08 -19.10 -20.94
C VAL A 124 4.86 -18.41 -20.34
N ASN A 125 4.27 -17.48 -21.08
CA ASN A 125 3.02 -16.83 -20.69
C ASN A 125 1.83 -17.75 -20.97
N LYS A 126 1.63 -18.75 -20.12
CA LYS A 126 0.50 -19.68 -20.20
C LYS A 126 -0.40 -19.49 -18.99
N LYS A 127 -1.27 -18.48 -19.09
CA LYS A 127 -2.30 -18.24 -18.08
C LYS A 127 -3.48 -19.19 -18.25
N ILE A 128 -3.95 -19.76 -17.15
CA ILE A 128 -5.18 -20.53 -17.10
C ILE A 128 -6.18 -19.70 -16.31
N LYS A 129 -7.29 -19.33 -16.94
CA LYS A 129 -8.35 -18.58 -16.26
C LYS A 129 -9.08 -19.51 -15.28
N ILE A 130 -9.33 -19.01 -14.08
CA ILE A 130 -10.18 -19.65 -13.09
C ILE A 130 -11.49 -18.86 -13.04
N GLU A 131 -12.61 -19.53 -13.23
CA GLU A 131 -13.91 -18.91 -13.13
C GLU A 131 -14.29 -18.69 -11.65
N SER A 132 -15.09 -17.66 -11.34
CA SER A 132 -15.58 -17.42 -9.99
C SER A 132 -16.95 -16.74 -9.98
N ASN A 133 -17.62 -16.75 -8.81
CA ASN A 133 -18.83 -15.96 -8.58
C ASN A 133 -18.56 -14.46 -8.34
N LEU A 134 -17.28 -14.05 -8.25
CA LEU A 134 -16.87 -12.63 -8.10
C LEU A 134 -16.73 -11.91 -9.45
N LYS A 135 -17.17 -12.50 -10.53
CA LYS A 135 -17.18 -11.83 -11.84
C LYS A 135 -17.90 -10.49 -11.74
N ASN A 136 -17.26 -9.48 -12.35
CA ASN A 136 -17.84 -8.15 -12.47
C ASN A 136 -17.94 -7.35 -11.15
N LEU A 137 -17.03 -7.56 -10.19
CA LEU A 137 -16.94 -6.68 -9.03
C LEU A 137 -16.85 -5.20 -9.43
N HIS A 138 -16.19 -4.90 -10.57
CA HIS A 138 -16.14 -3.56 -11.14
C HIS A 138 -17.50 -2.99 -11.55
N LEU A 139 -18.45 -3.83 -11.96
CA LEU A 139 -19.80 -3.39 -12.35
C LEU A 139 -20.64 -3.01 -11.13
N ILE A 140 -20.42 -3.69 -10.01
CA ILE A 140 -21.10 -3.42 -8.75
C ILE A 140 -20.61 -2.10 -8.14
N ASN A 141 -19.35 -1.74 -8.38
CA ASN A 141 -18.68 -0.60 -7.76
C ASN A 141 -18.28 0.50 -8.76
N LYS A 142 -19.07 0.75 -9.81
CA LYS A 142 -18.74 1.72 -10.86
C LYS A 142 -18.37 3.11 -10.35
N GLU A 143 -18.99 3.57 -9.27
CA GLU A 143 -18.72 4.91 -8.71
C GLU A 143 -17.48 4.96 -7.84
N VAL A 144 -17.09 3.83 -7.24
CA VAL A 144 -16.03 3.79 -6.23
C VAL A 144 -14.70 3.30 -6.81
N GLY A 145 -14.74 2.70 -8.03
CA GLY A 145 -13.55 2.15 -8.70
C GLY A 145 -12.86 1.09 -7.87
N PHE A 146 -12.94 -0.09 -8.29
CA PHE A 146 -12.41 -1.33 -7.81
C PHE A 146 -12.00 -1.48 -6.45
N SER A 147 -12.03 -2.68 -6.21
CA SER A 147 -12.28 -3.16 -4.95
C SER A 147 -11.23 -4.07 -4.40
N VAL A 148 -10.66 -4.97 -5.17
CA VAL A 148 -9.70 -5.95 -4.64
C VAL A 148 -8.49 -5.25 -4.05
N LYS A 149 -8.16 -5.61 -2.80
CA LYS A 149 -7.06 -5.04 -2.02
C LYS A 149 -5.96 -6.05 -1.74
N ASP A 150 -6.32 -7.33 -1.65
CA ASP A 150 -5.37 -8.40 -1.45
C ASP A 150 -5.99 -9.78 -1.69
N ILE A 151 -5.13 -10.76 -1.90
CA ILE A 151 -5.45 -12.19 -1.75
C ILE A 151 -4.47 -12.82 -0.77
N LEU A 152 -4.94 -13.81 -0.03
CA LEU A 152 -4.12 -14.68 0.80
C LEU A 152 -4.49 -16.12 0.52
N ILE A 153 -3.49 -16.95 0.25
CA ILE A 153 -3.65 -18.40 0.21
C ILE A 153 -3.18 -18.97 1.53
N ASP A 154 -4.07 -19.69 2.19
CA ASP A 154 -3.79 -20.39 3.43
C ASP A 154 -4.29 -21.83 3.33
N LYS A 155 -3.39 -22.78 3.25
CA LYS A 155 -3.67 -24.21 2.98
C LYS A 155 -4.47 -24.36 1.67
N ASN A 156 -5.71 -24.85 1.76
CA ASN A 156 -6.60 -25.05 0.63
C ASN A 156 -7.62 -23.92 0.43
N TYR A 157 -7.46 -22.80 1.12
CA TYR A 157 -8.36 -21.67 1.01
C TYR A 157 -7.69 -20.46 0.39
N ILE A 158 -8.42 -19.75 -0.44
CA ILE A 158 -8.09 -18.41 -0.90
C ILE A 158 -9.04 -17.41 -0.24
N TYR A 159 -8.46 -16.42 0.42
CA TYR A 159 -9.16 -15.26 0.95
C TYR A 159 -8.97 -14.10 0.00
N ILE A 160 -10.00 -13.31 -0.20
CA ILE A 160 -9.93 -12.07 -0.98
C ILE A 160 -10.51 -10.93 -0.16
N SER A 161 -9.80 -9.82 -0.09
CA SER A 161 -10.32 -8.60 0.51
C SER A 161 -10.66 -7.57 -0.56
N TYR A 162 -11.76 -6.87 -0.37
CA TYR A 162 -12.17 -5.83 -1.29
C TYR A 162 -13.08 -4.80 -0.65
N VAL A 163 -13.18 -3.63 -1.27
CA VAL A 163 -14.09 -2.56 -0.86
C VAL A 163 -15.48 -2.82 -1.44
N GLU A 164 -16.47 -2.85 -0.58
CA GLU A 164 -17.88 -2.99 -0.94
C GLU A 164 -18.61 -1.66 -0.73
N LEU A 165 -19.40 -1.27 -1.72
CA LEU A 165 -20.36 -0.18 -1.58
C LEU A 165 -21.64 -0.74 -0.93
N LYS A 166 -21.88 -0.40 0.34
CA LYS A 166 -23.09 -0.83 1.06
C LYS A 166 -24.36 -0.15 0.52
N ASN A 167 -24.21 1.12 0.15
CA ASN A 167 -25.17 1.97 -0.52
C ASN A 167 -24.43 3.21 -1.06
N ASP A 168 -25.13 4.12 -1.74
CA ASP A 168 -24.53 5.30 -2.37
C ASP A 168 -23.78 6.24 -1.42
N ASP A 169 -23.94 6.07 -0.12
CA ASP A 169 -23.36 6.92 0.92
C ASP A 169 -22.29 6.22 1.77
N CYS A 170 -22.13 4.91 1.66
CA CYS A 170 -21.34 4.15 2.64
C CYS A 170 -20.51 3.03 2.04
N ILE A 171 -19.21 2.98 2.37
CA ILE A 171 -18.27 1.93 1.96
C ILE A 171 -17.76 1.11 3.13
N SER A 172 -17.47 -0.14 2.85
CA SER A 172 -16.95 -1.11 3.80
C SER A 172 -15.80 -1.91 3.17
N LEU A 173 -14.95 -2.46 4.02
CA LEU A 173 -13.90 -3.38 3.62
C LEU A 173 -14.24 -4.78 4.14
N ILE A 174 -14.31 -5.76 3.25
CA ILE A 174 -14.77 -7.11 3.57
C ILE A 174 -13.77 -8.16 3.14
N ILE A 175 -13.93 -9.37 3.66
CA ILE A 175 -13.21 -10.56 3.19
C ILE A 175 -14.23 -11.64 2.82
N GLU A 176 -14.04 -12.22 1.65
CA GLU A 176 -14.67 -13.48 1.26
C GLU A 176 -13.62 -14.58 1.15
N ARG A 177 -14.07 -15.83 1.21
CA ARG A 177 -13.23 -17.02 1.19
C ARG A 177 -13.79 -18.09 0.27
N ALA A 178 -12.93 -18.74 -0.51
CA ALA A 178 -13.27 -19.93 -1.28
C ALA A 178 -12.30 -21.08 -0.97
N GLU A 179 -12.76 -22.32 -1.07
CA GLU A 179 -11.86 -23.45 -1.21
C GLU A 179 -11.26 -23.43 -2.62
N ILE A 180 -9.95 -23.75 -2.75
CA ILE A 180 -9.27 -23.65 -4.03
C ILE A 180 -9.69 -24.80 -4.96
N ASP A 181 -10.42 -24.46 -5.99
CA ASP A 181 -10.68 -25.28 -7.17
C ASP A 181 -10.22 -24.50 -8.41
N LEU A 182 -9.29 -25.07 -9.19
CA LEU A 182 -8.74 -24.40 -10.37
C LEU A 182 -9.76 -24.27 -11.54
N LYS A 183 -10.95 -24.86 -11.43
CA LYS A 183 -12.03 -24.68 -12.40
C LYS A 183 -12.96 -23.55 -11.99
N TYR A 184 -13.31 -23.48 -10.72
CA TYR A 184 -14.30 -22.52 -10.22
C TYR A 184 -14.07 -22.19 -8.75
N LEU A 185 -13.90 -20.92 -8.42
CA LEU A 185 -13.79 -20.42 -7.06
C LEU A 185 -15.16 -19.92 -6.58
N GLU A 186 -15.78 -20.66 -5.67
CA GLU A 186 -17.04 -20.26 -5.03
C GLU A 186 -16.76 -19.48 -3.75
N PHE A 187 -16.65 -18.16 -3.87
CA PHE A 187 -16.46 -17.30 -2.72
C PHE A 187 -17.69 -17.17 -1.86
N LYS A 188 -17.49 -17.25 -0.55
CA LYS A 188 -18.50 -17.08 0.49
C LYS A 188 -18.06 -16.01 1.46
N LYS A 189 -19.02 -15.27 2.01
CA LYS A 189 -18.77 -14.24 3.02
C LYS A 189 -18.05 -14.84 4.21
N PHE A 190 -16.94 -14.21 4.58
CA PHE A 190 -16.12 -14.64 5.71
C PHE A 190 -16.06 -13.59 6.80
N PHE A 191 -15.66 -12.34 6.46
CA PHE A 191 -15.65 -11.21 7.38
C PHE A 191 -16.41 -10.04 6.76
N ILE A 192 -17.59 -9.77 7.28
CA ILE A 192 -18.48 -8.72 6.81
C ILE A 192 -18.81 -7.81 7.99
N PRO A 193 -18.12 -6.66 8.13
CA PRO A 193 -18.37 -5.76 9.24
C PRO A 193 -19.76 -5.12 9.13
N LYS A 194 -20.38 -4.88 10.29
CA LYS A 194 -21.62 -4.10 10.38
C LYS A 194 -21.36 -2.62 10.10
N GLU A 195 -20.17 -2.15 10.52
CA GLU A 195 -19.74 -0.79 10.32
C GLU A 195 -19.39 -0.53 8.84
N CYS A 196 -19.65 0.69 8.39
CA CYS A 196 -19.17 1.24 7.13
C CYS A 196 -18.81 2.71 7.34
N VAL A 197 -17.94 3.24 6.49
CA VAL A 197 -17.56 4.66 6.52
C VAL A 197 -18.47 5.44 5.58
N LYS A 198 -19.17 6.44 6.13
CA LYS A 198 -20.10 7.29 5.38
C LYS A 198 -19.36 8.45 4.68
N LYS A 199 -19.90 8.93 3.57
CA LYS A 199 -19.39 10.13 2.90
C LYS A 199 -19.23 11.31 3.85
N SER A 200 -20.20 11.53 4.75
CA SER A 200 -20.19 12.63 5.71
C SER A 200 -19.03 12.57 6.73
N GLU A 201 -18.46 11.39 6.97
CA GLU A 201 -17.31 11.21 7.87
C GLU A 201 -15.98 11.46 7.18
N THR A 202 -15.97 11.45 5.83
CA THR A 202 -14.76 11.51 5.02
C THR A 202 -14.42 12.94 4.61
N LEU A 203 -13.18 13.08 4.18
CA LEU A 203 -12.71 14.31 3.57
C LEU A 203 -13.53 14.68 2.32
N ARG A 204 -14.06 15.90 2.26
CA ARG A 204 -14.83 16.44 1.15
C ARG A 204 -16.15 15.73 0.85
N ASN A 205 -16.67 14.95 1.78
CA ASN A 205 -17.87 14.11 1.60
C ASN A 205 -17.77 13.19 0.37
N LEU A 206 -16.62 12.60 0.15
CA LEU A 206 -16.38 11.67 -0.96
C LEU A 206 -15.91 10.30 -0.41
N LEU A 207 -16.33 9.24 -1.07
CA LEU A 207 -15.81 7.91 -0.76
C LEU A 207 -14.37 7.78 -1.27
N HIS A 208 -13.49 7.21 -0.44
CA HIS A 208 -12.05 7.12 -0.73
C HIS A 208 -11.53 5.68 -0.64
N PRO A 209 -11.86 4.81 -1.60
CA PRO A 209 -11.48 3.39 -1.57
C PRO A 209 -9.97 3.17 -1.68
N GLY A 210 -9.22 4.15 -2.20
CA GLY A 210 -7.75 4.08 -2.27
C GLY A 210 -7.05 4.13 -0.91
N GLN A 211 -7.75 4.49 0.17
CA GLN A 211 -7.22 4.56 1.53
C GLN A 211 -7.88 3.52 2.45
N ALA A 212 -8.03 2.32 1.94
CA ALA A 212 -8.74 1.22 2.58
C ALA A 212 -7.84 0.28 3.41
N GLY A 213 -6.51 0.28 3.20
CA GLY A 213 -5.67 -0.82 3.64
C GLY A 213 -6.03 -2.10 2.87
N GLY A 214 -6.40 -3.15 3.57
CA GLY A 214 -6.98 -4.36 2.99
C GLY A 214 -6.02 -5.54 2.89
N ARG A 215 -4.80 -5.46 3.43
CA ARG A 215 -3.84 -6.57 3.43
C ARG A 215 -4.23 -7.66 4.39
N ILE A 216 -4.04 -8.90 3.95
CA ILE A 216 -4.29 -10.11 4.74
C ILE A 216 -2.96 -10.84 4.92
N SER A 217 -2.70 -11.36 6.12
CA SER A 217 -1.54 -12.20 6.42
C SER A 217 -1.95 -13.37 7.30
N SER A 218 -1.40 -14.57 7.08
CA SER A 218 -1.60 -15.69 8.00
C SER A 218 -0.97 -15.37 9.35
N PHE A 219 -1.58 -15.81 10.44
CA PHE A 219 -1.08 -15.62 11.80
C PHE A 219 -1.37 -16.85 12.67
N GLY A 220 -0.33 -17.64 12.88
CA GLY A 220 -0.49 -18.95 13.50
C GLY A 220 -1.39 -19.87 12.69
N GLU A 221 -1.88 -20.95 13.30
CA GLU A 221 -2.69 -21.95 12.58
C GLU A 221 -4.12 -21.49 12.30
N ASN A 222 -4.72 -20.79 13.26
CA ASN A 222 -6.18 -20.55 13.29
C ASN A 222 -6.58 -19.09 13.07
N LYS A 223 -5.64 -18.21 12.78
CA LYS A 223 -5.92 -16.78 12.66
C LYS A 223 -5.34 -16.18 11.39
N ILE A 224 -5.92 -15.09 10.96
CA ILE A 224 -5.37 -14.16 9.99
C ILE A 224 -5.31 -12.76 10.60
N LEU A 225 -4.34 -11.98 10.13
CA LEU A 225 -4.29 -10.54 10.36
C LEU A 225 -4.92 -9.82 9.17
N PHE A 226 -5.60 -8.73 9.45
CA PHE A 226 -6.24 -7.91 8.44
C PHE A 226 -5.99 -6.43 8.71
N SER A 227 -5.40 -5.74 7.76
CA SER A 227 -5.19 -4.30 7.87
C SER A 227 -6.39 -3.53 7.33
N THR A 228 -6.85 -2.53 8.06
CA THR A 228 -7.91 -1.64 7.62
C THR A 228 -7.43 -0.19 7.58
N GLY A 229 -7.64 0.47 6.47
CA GLY A 229 -7.40 1.91 6.35
C GLY A 229 -8.58 2.73 6.87
N ASN A 230 -8.40 4.02 6.95
CA ASN A 230 -9.42 4.92 7.51
C ASN A 230 -10.32 5.59 6.46
N PHE A 231 -10.18 5.28 5.17
CA PHE A 231 -10.98 5.86 4.08
C PHE A 231 -11.03 7.40 4.07
N ARG A 232 -10.02 8.07 4.63
CA ARG A 232 -9.95 9.51 4.92
C ARG A 232 -10.98 10.02 5.93
N ALA A 233 -11.56 9.15 6.72
CA ALA A 233 -12.26 9.47 7.95
C ALA A 233 -11.27 9.40 9.11
N ALA A 234 -10.48 10.45 9.30
CA ALA A 234 -9.30 10.40 10.17
C ALA A 234 -9.62 9.99 11.62
N ASP A 235 -10.78 10.41 12.15
CA ASP A 235 -11.22 10.15 13.51
C ASP A 235 -11.35 8.65 13.84
N VAL A 236 -11.75 7.82 12.85
CA VAL A 236 -11.99 6.39 13.09
C VAL A 236 -10.73 5.65 13.52
N SER A 237 -9.54 6.17 13.14
CA SER A 237 -8.26 5.54 13.49
C SER A 237 -8.01 5.45 14.99
N GLN A 238 -8.54 6.42 15.78
CA GLN A 238 -8.39 6.46 17.25
C GLN A 238 -9.58 5.88 18.01
N ARG A 239 -10.75 5.76 17.37
CA ARG A 239 -11.96 5.24 17.99
C ARG A 239 -11.79 3.76 18.34
N ASN A 240 -12.24 3.35 19.53
CA ASN A 240 -12.20 1.94 19.96
C ASN A 240 -13.40 1.14 19.44
N ASP A 241 -14.47 1.81 19.04
CA ASP A 241 -15.71 1.23 18.50
C ASP A 241 -15.69 1.13 16.95
N SER A 242 -14.59 1.47 16.31
CA SER A 242 -14.39 1.37 14.85
C SER A 242 -13.34 0.33 14.52
N ILE A 243 -13.59 -0.42 13.44
CA ILE A 243 -12.63 -1.36 12.87
C ILE A 243 -11.67 -0.70 11.86
N TYR A 244 -11.89 0.57 11.51
CA TYR A 244 -11.09 1.27 10.50
C TYR A 244 -9.90 2.00 11.10
N GLY A 245 -8.78 2.02 10.36
CA GLY A 245 -7.49 2.48 10.86
C GLY A 245 -6.89 1.53 11.92
N LYS A 246 -7.01 0.23 11.70
CA LYS A 246 -6.65 -0.85 12.62
C LYS A 246 -5.87 -1.97 11.94
N ILE A 247 -5.18 -2.77 12.76
CA ILE A 247 -4.85 -4.15 12.40
C ILE A 247 -5.77 -5.04 13.24
N LEU A 248 -6.49 -5.91 12.57
CA LEU A 248 -7.42 -6.86 13.18
C LEU A 248 -6.78 -8.25 13.20
N GLU A 249 -7.06 -9.00 14.26
CA GLU A 249 -6.82 -10.42 14.36
C GLU A 249 -8.15 -11.15 14.21
N ILE A 250 -8.30 -12.01 13.20
CA ILE A 250 -9.56 -12.67 12.84
C ILE A 250 -9.40 -14.18 12.95
N ASP A 251 -10.31 -14.84 13.65
CA ASP A 251 -10.37 -16.29 13.76
C ASP A 251 -10.87 -16.93 12.46
N LYS A 252 -10.12 -17.91 11.92
CA LYS A 252 -10.40 -18.55 10.63
C LYS A 252 -11.69 -19.40 10.63
N MET A 253 -12.12 -19.87 11.79
CA MET A 253 -13.31 -20.74 11.91
C MET A 253 -14.59 -19.92 12.04
N SER A 254 -14.58 -18.96 12.94
CA SER A 254 -15.78 -18.18 13.30
C SER A 254 -15.91 -16.86 12.55
N GLY A 255 -14.81 -16.30 12.01
CA GLY A 255 -14.77 -14.95 11.48
C GLY A 255 -14.88 -13.87 12.57
N SER A 256 -14.85 -14.25 13.86
CA SER A 256 -14.78 -13.28 14.96
C SER A 256 -13.44 -12.57 14.99
N TYR A 257 -13.42 -11.33 15.47
CA TYR A 257 -12.20 -10.53 15.43
C TYR A 257 -11.93 -9.79 16.74
N GLU A 258 -10.65 -9.46 16.93
CA GLU A 258 -10.17 -8.54 17.95
C GLU A 258 -9.34 -7.43 17.28
N ILE A 259 -9.36 -6.23 17.86
CA ILE A 259 -8.47 -5.14 17.43
C ILE A 259 -7.09 -5.38 18.05
N LEU A 260 -6.11 -5.71 17.21
CA LEU A 260 -4.73 -5.92 17.64
C LEU A 260 -4.01 -4.60 17.88
N SER A 261 -4.21 -3.62 16.99
CA SER A 261 -3.62 -2.28 17.11
C SER A 261 -4.49 -1.22 16.44
N LYS A 262 -4.26 0.06 16.79
CA LYS A 262 -4.99 1.22 16.27
C LYS A 262 -4.08 2.37 15.90
N GLY A 263 -4.67 3.44 15.36
CA GLY A 263 -3.93 4.64 14.99
C GLY A 263 -3.21 4.50 13.65
N HIS A 264 -3.79 3.71 12.75
CA HIS A 264 -3.29 3.52 11.38
C HIS A 264 -4.05 4.41 10.39
N ARG A 265 -3.35 4.85 9.33
CA ARG A 265 -3.95 5.67 8.28
C ARG A 265 -4.33 4.83 7.05
N ASN A 266 -3.34 4.22 6.41
CA ASN A 266 -3.53 3.43 5.19
C ASN A 266 -2.45 2.34 5.10
N PRO A 267 -2.57 1.27 5.87
CA PRO A 267 -1.59 0.19 5.88
C PRO A 267 -1.71 -0.65 4.60
N GLN A 268 -0.71 -0.51 3.72
CA GLN A 268 -0.64 -1.12 2.39
C GLN A 268 0.28 -2.33 2.32
N GLY A 269 0.93 -2.70 3.40
CA GLY A 269 1.68 -3.93 3.54
C GLY A 269 1.47 -4.54 4.93
N LEU A 270 1.43 -5.86 4.96
CA LEU A 270 1.29 -6.63 6.19
C LEU A 270 2.04 -7.95 6.03
N TYR A 271 2.95 -8.19 6.96
CA TYR A 271 3.70 -9.43 7.07
C TYR A 271 3.63 -9.92 8.50
N SER A 272 3.47 -11.20 8.69
CA SER A 272 3.59 -11.83 10.01
C SER A 272 4.27 -13.18 9.93
N ASP A 273 5.03 -13.48 10.96
CA ASP A 273 5.52 -14.80 11.30
C ASP A 273 5.33 -15.02 12.83
N ASP A 274 5.84 -16.14 13.36
CA ASP A 274 5.67 -16.48 14.77
C ASP A 274 6.36 -15.51 15.74
N LYS A 275 7.20 -14.61 15.24
CA LYS A 275 8.04 -13.71 16.06
C LYS A 275 7.64 -12.26 15.96
N ILE A 276 7.28 -11.81 14.76
CA ILE A 276 7.03 -10.40 14.48
C ILE A 276 5.83 -10.20 13.56
N ILE A 277 5.21 -9.04 13.69
CA ILE A 277 4.20 -8.53 12.79
C ILE A 277 4.70 -7.17 12.30
N LEU A 278 4.83 -7.02 10.98
CA LEU A 278 5.23 -5.77 10.34
C LEU A 278 4.08 -5.22 9.52
N SER A 279 3.83 -3.94 9.65
CA SER A 279 2.94 -3.19 8.75
C SER A 279 3.70 -2.07 8.09
N THR A 280 3.38 -1.81 6.82
CA THR A 280 3.85 -0.63 6.12
C THR A 280 2.67 0.23 5.77
N GLU A 281 2.76 1.53 6.00
CA GLU A 281 1.64 2.40 5.75
C GLU A 281 2.01 3.74 5.13
N HIS A 282 1.09 4.26 4.31
CA HIS A 282 1.21 5.59 3.74
C HIS A 282 0.94 6.65 4.79
N GLY A 283 1.91 7.53 5.00
CA GLY A 283 1.70 8.79 5.69
C GLY A 283 0.83 9.78 4.89
N PRO A 284 0.54 10.94 5.45
CA PRO A 284 -0.04 12.04 4.68
C PRO A 284 0.99 12.60 3.66
N TYR A 285 1.31 13.88 3.67
CA TYR A 285 2.36 14.41 2.79
C TYR A 285 3.74 14.14 3.38
N GLY A 286 4.41 13.06 2.93
CA GLY A 286 5.61 12.51 3.58
C GLY A 286 5.24 11.48 4.65
N GLY A 287 6.26 10.91 5.31
CA GLY A 287 6.10 10.07 6.50
C GLY A 287 5.43 8.71 6.27
N ASP A 288 5.78 8.02 5.16
CA ASP A 288 5.46 6.60 5.04
C ASP A 288 6.23 5.83 6.11
N GLU A 289 5.63 4.79 6.69
CA GLU A 289 6.15 4.14 7.89
C GLU A 289 6.28 2.63 7.73
N ILE A 290 7.28 2.07 8.42
CA ILE A 290 7.36 0.65 8.74
C ILE A 290 7.11 0.51 10.24
N ASN A 291 6.09 -0.22 10.61
CA ASN A 291 5.65 -0.39 11.98
C ASN A 291 5.84 -1.84 12.45
N LEU A 292 6.48 -2.01 13.62
CA LEU A 292 6.48 -3.27 14.36
C LEU A 292 5.21 -3.32 15.21
N ILE A 293 4.25 -4.15 14.81
CA ILE A 293 2.93 -4.19 15.44
C ILE A 293 2.98 -4.91 16.77
N LYS A 294 2.47 -4.25 17.80
CA LYS A 294 2.32 -4.76 19.17
C LYS A 294 0.86 -4.85 19.54
N LYS A 295 0.50 -5.86 20.30
CA LYS A 295 -0.86 -6.00 20.85
C LYS A 295 -1.22 -4.76 21.67
N ASN A 296 -2.41 -4.22 21.45
CA ASN A 296 -2.92 -2.97 22.02
C ASN A 296 -2.08 -1.72 21.69
N GLY A 297 -1.21 -1.81 20.65
CA GLY A 297 -0.42 -0.68 20.19
C GLY A 297 -1.28 0.44 19.59
N ASN A 298 -0.88 1.69 19.80
CA ASN A 298 -1.45 2.86 19.14
C ASN A 298 -0.35 3.59 18.35
N TYR A 299 -0.50 3.63 17.03
CA TYR A 299 0.50 4.17 16.09
C TYR A 299 0.26 5.65 15.74
N GLY A 300 -0.63 6.30 16.48
CA GLY A 300 -0.72 7.74 16.61
C GLY A 300 -1.59 8.46 15.58
N PHE A 301 -1.78 7.95 14.37
CA PHE A 301 -2.58 8.67 13.39
C PHE A 301 -4.05 8.87 13.87
N PRO A 302 -4.66 10.05 13.70
CA PRO A 302 -4.15 11.29 13.09
C PRO A 302 -3.51 12.29 14.08
N LEU A 303 -3.16 11.87 15.29
CA LEU A 303 -2.62 12.75 16.34
C LEU A 303 -1.09 12.90 16.21
N ALA A 304 -0.43 11.91 15.63
CA ALA A 304 0.99 11.90 15.35
C ALA A 304 1.26 11.39 13.92
N SER A 305 2.27 11.92 13.26
CA SER A 305 2.78 11.48 11.95
C SER A 305 4.07 12.20 11.62
N TYR A 306 5.02 11.56 10.98
CA TYR A 306 6.18 12.21 10.38
C TYR A 306 5.86 12.96 9.09
N GLY A 307 4.69 12.71 8.49
CA GLY A 307 4.19 13.46 7.34
C GLY A 307 3.53 14.78 7.75
N GLU A 308 3.20 15.58 6.75
CA GLU A 308 2.48 16.84 6.92
C GLU A 308 1.08 16.75 6.31
N PRO A 309 0.09 17.49 6.84
CA PRO A 309 -1.23 17.57 6.22
C PRO A 309 -1.12 18.10 4.79
N TYR A 310 -1.91 17.55 3.87
CA TYR A 310 -2.02 18.15 2.54
C TYR A 310 -2.61 19.54 2.67
N SER A 311 -1.92 20.56 2.12
CA SER A 311 -2.31 21.97 2.25
C SER A 311 -3.74 22.29 1.75
N HIS A 312 -4.23 21.49 0.80
CA HIS A 312 -5.59 21.61 0.27
C HIS A 312 -6.65 20.87 1.10
N ASN A 313 -6.25 20.13 2.12
CA ASN A 313 -7.17 19.36 2.96
C ASN A 313 -7.53 20.13 4.21
N LYS A 314 -8.65 20.86 4.18
CA LYS A 314 -9.13 21.61 5.35
C LYS A 314 -9.45 20.71 6.56
N SER A 315 -9.82 19.45 6.33
CA SER A 315 -10.09 18.50 7.41
C SER A 315 -8.82 17.97 8.09
N ASP A 316 -7.70 17.88 7.36
CA ASP A 316 -6.42 17.53 7.97
C ASP A 316 -5.94 18.63 8.92
N LYS A 317 -6.42 19.89 8.73
CA LYS A 317 -6.15 20.99 9.65
C LYS A 317 -6.85 20.85 11.00
N LYS A 318 -7.84 19.98 11.12
CA LYS A 318 -8.51 19.65 12.36
C LYS A 318 -7.56 19.00 13.36
N PHE A 319 -6.54 18.29 12.84
CA PHE A 319 -5.54 17.61 13.64
C PHE A 319 -4.21 18.34 13.53
N THR A 320 -3.68 18.78 14.65
CA THR A 320 -2.29 19.21 14.73
C THR A 320 -1.45 17.96 14.94
N PHE A 321 -0.81 17.48 13.86
CA PHE A 321 0.10 16.36 14.00
C PHE A 321 1.28 16.73 14.89
N LYS A 322 1.55 15.91 15.88
CA LYS A 322 2.88 15.87 16.44
C LYS A 322 3.83 15.33 15.37
N LYS A 323 4.95 16.00 15.16
CA LYS A 323 6.01 15.54 14.21
C LYS A 323 6.90 14.44 14.81
N ASN A 324 6.46 13.83 15.87
CA ASN A 324 7.04 12.68 16.54
C ASN A 324 5.90 11.82 17.09
N HIS A 325 6.21 10.62 17.52
CA HIS A 325 5.24 9.70 18.09
C HIS A 325 5.26 9.68 19.64
N ASP A 326 5.69 10.78 20.29
CA ASP A 326 5.68 10.87 21.76
C ASP A 326 4.29 10.55 22.35
N GLY A 327 4.24 9.48 23.14
CA GLY A 327 3.01 8.95 23.71
C GLY A 327 2.30 7.91 22.83
N PHE A 328 2.88 7.53 21.70
CA PHE A 328 2.42 6.50 20.78
C PHE A 328 3.52 5.47 20.48
N ASN A 329 3.18 4.41 19.74
CA ASN A 329 4.19 3.49 19.26
C ASN A 329 4.96 4.13 18.12
N GLU A 330 6.28 4.22 18.29
CA GLU A 330 7.20 4.74 17.29
C GLU A 330 7.32 3.75 16.11
N PRO A 331 7.24 4.19 14.83
CA PRO A 331 7.61 3.35 13.71
C PRO A 331 9.09 2.97 13.79
N ILE A 332 9.43 1.77 13.36
CA ILE A 332 10.84 1.35 13.29
C ILE A 332 11.60 2.08 12.19
N PHE A 333 10.90 2.61 11.21
CA PHE A 333 11.46 3.45 10.17
C PHE A 333 10.37 4.34 9.53
N SER A 334 10.73 5.56 9.18
CA SER A 334 9.87 6.47 8.42
C SER A 334 10.59 7.05 7.20
N PHE A 335 9.86 7.14 6.08
CA PHE A 335 10.35 7.71 4.83
C PHE A 335 9.87 9.15 4.67
N VAL A 336 10.80 10.10 4.78
CA VAL A 336 10.53 11.53 4.55
C VAL A 336 11.56 12.05 3.54
N PRO A 337 11.15 12.23 2.27
CA PRO A 337 9.80 12.19 1.70
C PRO A 337 9.23 10.79 1.56
N SER A 338 7.91 10.70 1.42
CA SER A 338 7.21 9.44 1.12
C SER A 338 7.70 8.80 -0.16
N ILE A 339 7.77 7.48 -0.13
CA ILE A 339 8.13 6.66 -1.30
C ILE A 339 6.91 6.03 -1.98
N GLY A 340 5.71 6.21 -1.42
CA GLY A 340 4.52 5.47 -1.82
C GLY A 340 4.68 4.00 -1.46
N ILE A 341 4.93 3.74 -0.17
CA ILE A 341 5.21 2.41 0.37
C ILE A 341 4.06 1.43 0.09
N SER A 342 4.39 0.17 -0.24
CA SER A 342 3.41 -0.87 -0.48
C SER A 342 3.75 -2.14 0.29
N GLN A 343 3.58 -3.32 -0.29
CA GLN A 343 3.77 -4.59 0.40
C GLN A 343 5.20 -4.80 0.90
N ILE A 344 5.31 -5.46 2.04
CA ILE A 344 6.56 -5.95 2.63
C ILE A 344 6.51 -7.48 2.71
N ILE A 345 7.58 -8.14 2.30
CA ILE A 345 7.73 -9.59 2.38
C ILE A 345 9.09 -9.95 2.97
N LYS A 346 9.16 -11.04 3.72
CA LYS A 346 10.44 -11.63 4.14
C LYS A 346 11.01 -12.48 3.02
N LEU A 347 12.28 -12.34 2.76
CA LEU A 347 12.96 -13.23 1.81
C LEU A 347 13.09 -14.63 2.39
N PRO A 348 12.81 -15.70 1.61
CA PRO A 348 13.07 -17.05 2.06
C PRO A 348 14.58 -17.26 2.21
N ASN A 349 15.00 -18.08 3.16
CA ASN A 349 16.41 -18.36 3.42
C ASN A 349 17.11 -18.97 2.19
N SER A 350 16.36 -19.66 1.35
CA SER A 350 16.84 -20.23 0.09
C SER A 350 17.14 -19.20 -1.01
N PHE A 351 16.68 -17.94 -0.84
CA PHE A 351 16.88 -16.91 -1.87
C PHE A 351 18.35 -16.58 -2.09
N ASN A 352 19.05 -16.21 -1.05
CA ASN A 352 20.50 -15.98 -1.07
C ASN A 352 21.03 -15.90 0.37
N PRO A 353 22.11 -16.63 0.73
CA PRO A 353 22.67 -16.59 2.09
C PRO A 353 23.09 -15.20 2.57
N LYS A 354 23.54 -14.31 1.66
CA LYS A 354 23.90 -12.93 2.02
C LYS A 354 22.70 -12.07 2.41
N TRP A 355 21.48 -12.51 2.05
CA TRP A 355 20.24 -11.78 2.30
C TRP A 355 19.31 -12.52 3.26
N GLU A 356 19.87 -13.43 4.04
CA GLU A 356 19.12 -14.12 5.10
C GLU A 356 18.51 -13.10 6.08
N ASN A 357 17.27 -13.34 6.48
CA ASN A 357 16.49 -12.46 7.35
C ASN A 357 16.29 -11.02 6.82
N ASN A 358 16.46 -10.81 5.53
CA ASN A 358 16.11 -9.54 4.92
C ASN A 358 14.66 -9.54 4.42
N TYR A 359 14.14 -8.33 4.23
CA TYR A 359 12.82 -8.09 3.71
C TYR A 359 12.93 -7.29 2.40
N LEU A 360 11.96 -7.50 1.52
CA LEU A 360 11.74 -6.63 0.37
C LEU A 360 10.48 -5.80 0.59
N LEU A 361 10.58 -4.56 0.21
CA LEU A 361 9.52 -3.57 0.32
C LEU A 361 9.37 -2.87 -1.02
N SER A 362 8.15 -2.82 -1.54
CA SER A 362 7.86 -2.15 -2.80
C SER A 362 7.44 -0.70 -2.61
N SER A 363 7.74 0.12 -3.62
CA SER A 363 7.47 1.55 -3.65
C SER A 363 6.83 1.95 -4.95
N LEU A 364 5.66 2.61 -4.87
CA LEU A 364 4.93 3.13 -6.02
C LEU A 364 5.57 4.41 -6.57
N ALA A 365 5.90 5.35 -5.69
CA ALA A 365 6.41 6.66 -6.11
C ALA A 365 7.85 6.61 -6.62
N GLY A 366 8.65 5.67 -6.12
CA GLY A 366 10.04 5.49 -6.51
C GLY A 366 10.24 4.47 -7.62
N ASN A 367 9.20 3.73 -8.02
CA ASN A 367 9.30 2.57 -8.93
C ASN A 367 10.46 1.65 -8.53
N SER A 368 10.58 1.37 -7.23
CA SER A 368 11.76 0.73 -6.64
C SER A 368 11.36 -0.36 -5.66
N ILE A 369 12.27 -1.31 -5.50
CA ILE A 369 12.20 -2.31 -4.43
C ILE A 369 13.33 -1.99 -3.46
N TYR A 370 12.99 -1.85 -2.19
CA TYR A 370 13.93 -1.61 -1.10
C TYR A 370 14.22 -2.92 -0.39
N ARG A 371 15.49 -3.18 -0.14
CA ARG A 371 15.93 -4.26 0.75
C ARG A 371 16.08 -3.69 2.16
N ILE A 372 15.39 -4.31 3.11
CA ILE A 372 15.40 -3.92 4.51
C ILE A 372 16.03 -5.03 5.33
N LYS A 373 16.89 -4.65 6.25
CA LYS A 373 17.48 -5.51 7.28
C LYS A 373 17.29 -4.84 8.62
N PHE A 374 16.69 -5.55 9.55
CA PHE A 374 16.51 -5.09 10.94
C PHE A 374 17.59 -5.69 11.84
#